data_c3edd680278cc56b6c58afbcff2c43ac
#
_entry.id   c3edd680278cc56b6c58afbcff2c43ac
#
_cell.length_a   1.000
_cell.length_b   1.000
_cell.length_c   1.000
_cell.angle_alpha   90.00
_cell.angle_beta   90.00
_cell.angle_gamma   90.00
#
_symmetry.space_group_name_H-M   'P 1'
#
loop_
_entity.id
_entity.type
_entity.pdbx_description
1 polymer ?
#
loop_
_entity_poly.entity_id
_entity_poly.type
_entity_poly.pdbx_seq_one_letter_code
_entity_poly.pdbx_strand_id
1 'polypeptide(L)' 'MAVTYKKLFHLLIEKDMTTAQLQQQAGFSANIITRMKRNNYLSLDTIENICRALDFKVDDILEFVPSDSQENEG' A
#
# COMPACT_ATOMS: atom_id res chain seq x y z
N MET A 1 9.18 3.07 -13.79
CA MET A 1 9.14 2.42 -12.50
C MET A 1 7.70 2.17 -12.09
N ALA A 2 7.52 1.21 -11.23
CA ALA A 2 6.19 0.87 -10.72
C ALA A 2 6.25 0.84 -9.20
N VAL A 3 5.10 0.88 -8.55
CA VAL A 3 5.02 0.80 -7.10
C VAL A 3 4.44 -0.56 -6.72
N THR A 4 4.88 -1.11 -5.61
CA THR A 4 4.30 -2.31 -5.06
C THR A 4 4.04 -2.10 -3.58
N TYR A 5 2.95 -2.67 -3.08
CA TYR A 5 2.56 -2.59 -1.68
C TYR A 5 2.72 -3.95 -0.98
N LYS A 6 3.55 -4.81 -1.55
CA LYS A 6 3.74 -6.14 -1.01
C LYS A 6 4.20 -6.09 0.45
N LYS A 7 5.09 -5.16 0.77
CA LYS A 7 5.56 -5.00 2.14
C LYS A 7 4.42 -4.72 3.10
N LEU A 8 3.50 -3.85 2.70
CA LEU A 8 2.36 -3.52 3.52
C LEU A 8 1.49 -4.75 3.79
N PHE A 9 1.20 -5.52 2.75
CA PHE A 9 0.37 -6.70 2.92
C PHE A 9 1.05 -7.74 3.81
N HIS A 10 2.37 -7.87 3.71
CA HIS A 10 3.12 -8.75 4.61
C HIS A 10 3.03 -8.29 6.06
N LEU A 11 3.12 -6.97 6.27
CA LEU A 11 3.00 -6.42 7.63
C LEU A 11 1.62 -6.66 8.21
N LEU A 12 0.58 -6.55 7.38
CA LEU A 12 -0.77 -6.83 7.85
C LEU A 12 -0.89 -8.28 8.31
N ILE A 13 -0.30 -9.20 7.57
CA ILE A 13 -0.33 -10.60 7.96
C ILE A 13 0.39 -10.81 9.29
N GLU A 14 1.56 -10.19 9.44
CA GLU A 14 2.33 -10.32 10.67
C GLU A 14 1.59 -9.76 11.88
N LYS A 15 0.78 -8.73 11.66
CA LYS A 15 0.03 -8.09 12.73
C LYS A 15 -1.35 -8.71 12.93
N ASP A 16 -1.67 -9.73 12.16
CA ASP A 16 -3.01 -10.32 12.17
C ASP A 16 -4.09 -9.28 11.91
N MET A 17 -3.81 -8.37 11.01
CA MET A 17 -4.72 -7.28 10.68
C MET A 17 -5.28 -7.49 9.29
N THR A 18 -6.59 -7.33 9.14
CA THR A 18 -7.22 -7.41 7.82
C THR A 18 -7.17 -6.05 7.12
N THR A 19 -7.39 -6.06 5.81
CA THR A 19 -7.45 -4.80 5.07
C THR A 19 -8.63 -3.94 5.54
N ALA A 20 -9.73 -4.56 5.98
CA ALA A 20 -10.86 -3.81 6.52
C ALA A 20 -10.49 -3.09 7.81
N GLN A 21 -9.69 -3.74 8.66
CA GLN A 21 -9.22 -3.10 9.88
C GLN A 21 -8.28 -1.94 9.58
N LEU A 22 -7.39 -2.13 8.61
CA LEU A 22 -6.51 -1.04 8.19
C LEU A 22 -7.33 0.13 7.66
N GLN A 23 -8.33 -0.16 6.85
CA GLN A 23 -9.21 0.86 6.29
C GLN A 23 -9.86 1.69 7.39
N GLN A 24 -10.34 1.03 8.43
CA GLN A 24 -10.97 1.73 9.55
C GLN A 24 -9.97 2.61 10.29
N GLN A 25 -8.79 2.07 10.56
CA GLN A 25 -7.79 2.79 11.34
C GLN A 25 -7.21 3.97 10.57
N ALA A 26 -6.99 3.81 9.29
CA ALA A 26 -6.40 4.86 8.47
C ALA A 26 -7.43 5.84 7.93
N GLY A 27 -8.70 5.45 7.92
CA GLY A 27 -9.79 6.36 7.54
C GLY A 27 -9.93 6.60 6.05
N PHE A 28 -9.59 5.61 5.22
CA PHE A 28 -9.77 5.77 3.78
C PHE A 28 -10.88 4.84 3.28
N SER A 29 -11.28 5.02 2.01
CA SER A 29 -12.36 4.24 1.43
C SER A 29 -11.87 2.87 0.95
N ALA A 30 -12.83 1.95 0.73
CA ALA A 30 -12.51 0.62 0.23
C ALA A 30 -11.84 0.65 -1.13
N ASN A 31 -12.10 1.70 -1.91
CA ASN A 31 -11.48 1.87 -3.22
C ASN A 31 -9.95 1.92 -3.12
N ILE A 32 -9.43 2.44 -2.04
CA ILE A 32 -7.98 2.52 -1.82
C ILE A 32 -7.37 1.11 -1.73
N ILE A 33 -8.06 0.22 -1.05
CA ILE A 33 -7.59 -1.17 -0.95
C ILE A 33 -7.49 -1.81 -2.34
N THR A 34 -8.54 -1.59 -3.17
CA THR A 34 -8.54 -2.11 -4.53
C THR A 34 -7.36 -1.58 -5.33
N ARG A 35 -7.10 -0.28 -5.19
CA ARG A 35 -5.99 0.35 -5.91
C ARG A 35 -4.64 -0.20 -5.45
N MET A 36 -4.48 -0.45 -4.16
CA MET A 36 -3.25 -1.05 -3.64
C MET A 36 -3.04 -2.45 -4.19
N LYS A 37 -4.10 -3.23 -4.29
CA LYS A 37 -3.98 -4.59 -4.83
C LYS A 37 -3.57 -4.58 -6.29
N ARG A 38 -3.85 -3.50 -7.01
CA ARG A 38 -3.47 -3.33 -8.41
C ARG A 38 -2.14 -2.59 -8.56
N ASN A 39 -1.49 -2.27 -7.45
CA ASN A 39 -0.24 -1.51 -7.44
C ASN A 39 -0.37 -0.16 -8.13
N ASN A 40 -1.51 0.49 -7.94
CA ASN A 40 -1.73 1.86 -8.44
C ASN A 40 -1.14 2.85 -7.47
N TYR A 41 -0.77 4.01 -7.99
CA TYR A 41 -0.25 5.08 -7.13
C TYR A 41 -1.35 5.65 -6.27
N LEU A 42 -1.00 6.01 -5.05
CA LEU A 42 -1.90 6.63 -4.10
C LEU A 42 -1.37 8.02 -3.77
N SER A 43 -2.26 8.90 -3.29
CA SER A 43 -1.83 10.22 -2.86
C SER A 43 -0.96 10.12 -1.62
N LEU A 44 -0.12 11.11 -1.41
CA LEU A 44 0.72 11.15 -0.21
C LEU A 44 -0.12 11.23 1.06
N ASP A 45 -1.28 11.89 1.01
CA ASP A 45 -2.20 11.92 2.13
C ASP A 45 -2.57 10.53 2.57
N THR A 46 -2.94 9.68 1.60
CA THR A 46 -3.33 8.32 1.89
C THR A 46 -2.16 7.53 2.45
N ILE A 47 -0.99 7.70 1.85
CA ILE A 47 0.22 7.02 2.34
C ILE A 47 0.53 7.46 3.78
N GLU A 48 0.42 8.75 4.04
CA GLU A 48 0.66 9.28 5.38
C GLU A 48 -0.32 8.68 6.40
N ASN A 49 -1.59 8.57 6.02
CA ASN A 49 -2.60 8.00 6.91
C ASN A 49 -2.28 6.54 7.23
N ILE A 50 -1.81 5.79 6.25
CA ILE A 50 -1.44 4.40 6.48
C ILE A 50 -0.23 4.30 7.42
N CYS A 51 0.78 5.12 7.18
CA CYS A 51 1.96 5.12 8.03
C CYS A 51 1.61 5.48 9.47
N ARG A 52 0.73 6.45 9.63
CA ARG A 52 0.32 6.89 10.96
C ARG A 52 -0.49 5.83 11.68
N ALA A 53 -1.38 5.15 10.95
CA ALA A 53 -2.22 4.12 11.55
C ALA A 53 -1.42 2.92 12.03
N LEU A 54 -0.35 2.59 11.30
CA LEU A 54 0.47 1.42 11.60
C LEU A 54 1.76 1.77 12.34
N ASP A 55 2.05 3.06 12.47
CA ASP A 55 3.30 3.53 13.08
C ASP A 55 4.53 3.02 12.32
N PHE A 56 4.48 3.13 10.99
CA PHE A 56 5.57 2.73 10.11
C PHE A 56 5.99 3.88 9.22
N LYS A 57 7.13 3.72 8.60
CA LYS A 57 7.64 4.67 7.62
C LYS A 57 7.22 4.26 6.22
N VAL A 58 7.37 5.17 5.27
CA VAL A 58 6.94 4.94 3.89
C VAL A 58 7.63 3.71 3.30
N ASP A 59 8.93 3.55 3.52
CA ASP A 59 9.65 2.44 2.93
C ASP A 59 9.35 1.10 3.60
N ASP A 60 8.60 1.12 4.72
CA ASP A 60 8.12 -0.11 5.33
C ASP A 60 6.89 -0.65 4.63
N ILE A 61 6.15 0.20 3.90
CA ILE A 61 4.86 -0.19 3.35
C ILE A 61 4.83 -0.23 1.83
N LEU A 62 5.74 0.47 1.14
CA LEU A 62 5.74 0.45 -0.31
C LEU A 62 7.18 0.46 -0.82
N GLU A 63 7.31 0.14 -2.10
CA GLU A 63 8.61 0.05 -2.73
C GLU A 63 8.44 0.35 -4.21
N PHE A 64 9.41 1.03 -4.80
CA PHE A 64 9.43 1.23 -6.24
C PHE A 64 10.26 0.12 -6.85
N VAL A 65 9.73 -0.48 -7.91
CA VAL A 65 10.41 -1.59 -8.59
C VAL A 65 10.56 -1.24 -10.06
N PRO A 66 11.53 -1.84 -10.75
CA PRO A 66 11.63 -1.64 -12.20
C PRO A 66 10.36 -2.11 -12.89
N SER A 67 9.95 -1.38 -13.91
CA SER A 67 8.75 -1.74 -14.65
C SER A 67 9.06 -2.36 -16.00
N ASP A 68 10.30 -2.72 -16.23
CA ASP A 68 10.71 -3.26 -17.49
C ASP A 68 10.01 -4.56 -17.81
N SER A 69 9.68 -5.32 -16.78
CA SER A 69 8.95 -6.55 -17.00
C SER A 69 7.53 -6.31 -17.45
N GLN A 70 7.07 -5.12 -17.25
CA GLN A 70 5.74 -4.79 -17.60
C GLN A 70 5.64 -3.99 -18.77
N GLU A 71 6.66 -3.59 -19.06
CA GLU A 71 6.62 -2.82 -20.05
C GLU A 71 6.19 -3.10 -21.04
N ASN A 72 6.34 -3.39 -20.75
CA ASN A 72 5.86 -3.56 -21.33
C ASN A 72 4.80 -3.06 -21.47
N GLU A 73 4.60 -2.67 -20.93
CA GLU A 73 3.71 -2.17 -21.05
C GLU A 73 3.82 -1.22 -21.37
N GLY A 74 4.54 -1.15 -21.52
CA GLY A 74 4.59 -0.28 -21.73
C GLY A 74 4.51 0.21 -22.09
#